data_84dd2e325e8dd6a162cdad15bc4db86c
#
_entry.id   84dd2e325e8dd6a162cdad15bc4db86c
#
_cell.length_a   1.000
_cell.length_b   1.000
_cell.length_c   1.000
_cell.angle_alpha   90.00
_cell.angle_beta   90.00
_cell.angle_gamma   90.00
#
_symmetry.space_group_name_H-M   'P 1'
#
loop_
_entity.id
_entity.type
_entity.pdbx_description
1 polymer ?
#
loop_
_entity_poly.entity_id
_entity_poly.type
_entity_poly.pdbx_seq_one_letter_code
_entity_poly.pdbx_strand_id
1 'polypeptide(L)'
;LGRPGWHIECSAMSCALLGNTFDIHGGGADLTFPHHENEIAQSEGANGQPLARLWMHNGFVNIDNEKMSKSLGNFFTIREVLERFDAETIRFFIVRAHYRSALNYSDVHLQDARAALKRLYTALDAVAPAEVAIDWAHPHAARFKAAMDEDFGTPEAVAVLFDLASEVNRSRRPEDAGLLKALGACLGLLQGDPKACVRAGSALYEAAMGERIRARAAAKQG
;
A
#
# COMPACT_ATOMS: atom_id res chain seq x y z
N LEU A 1 7.77 -13.52 42.57
CA LEU A 1 7.71 -14.25 41.30
C LEU A 1 6.67 -13.59 40.43
N GLY A 2 7.05 -13.09 39.22
CA GLY A 2 6.17 -12.45 38.23
C GLY A 2 6.45 -13.01 36.84
N ARG A 3 5.54 -12.78 35.89
CA ARG A 3 5.76 -13.10 34.50
C ARG A 3 6.41 -11.90 33.81
N PRO A 4 7.50 -12.07 33.02
CA PRO A 4 8.00 -10.99 32.17
C PRO A 4 6.88 -10.48 31.28
N GLY A 5 6.79 -9.16 31.13
CA GLY A 5 5.84 -8.54 30.23
C GLY A 5 6.29 -8.59 28.78
N TRP A 6 5.38 -8.37 27.85
CA TRP A 6 5.64 -8.34 26.42
C TRP A 6 6.79 -7.38 26.03
N HIS A 7 6.87 -6.20 26.65
CA HIS A 7 7.87 -5.17 26.32
C HIS A 7 9.30 -5.67 26.49
N ILE A 8 9.61 -6.39 27.58
CA ILE A 8 10.95 -6.89 27.82
C ILE A 8 11.38 -7.97 26.82
N GLU A 9 10.43 -8.74 26.28
CA GLU A 9 10.70 -9.72 25.25
C GLU A 9 11.22 -9.02 23.98
N CYS A 10 10.55 -7.96 23.53
CA CYS A 10 10.98 -7.17 22.37
C CYS A 10 12.30 -6.45 22.63
N SER A 11 12.48 -5.82 23.80
CA SER A 11 13.73 -5.16 24.18
C SER A 11 14.91 -6.13 24.16
N ALA A 12 14.76 -7.32 24.74
CA ALA A 12 15.82 -8.33 24.81
C ALA A 12 16.12 -8.92 23.41
N MET A 13 15.10 -9.26 22.61
CA MET A 13 15.29 -9.83 21.29
C MET A 13 15.92 -8.83 20.32
N SER A 14 15.46 -7.58 20.33
CA SER A 14 16.01 -6.52 19.48
C SER A 14 17.48 -6.28 19.80
N CYS A 15 17.82 -6.16 21.08
CA CYS A 15 19.20 -5.98 21.51
C CYS A 15 20.11 -7.17 21.12
N ALA A 16 19.61 -8.40 21.26
CA ALA A 16 20.40 -9.60 20.94
C ALA A 16 20.62 -9.79 19.42
N LEU A 17 19.65 -9.40 18.57
CA LEU A 17 19.71 -9.65 17.14
C LEU A 17 20.20 -8.46 16.33
N LEU A 18 19.91 -7.23 16.76
CA LEU A 18 20.15 -5.99 16.02
C LEU A 18 21.17 -5.08 16.69
N GLY A 19 21.57 -5.39 17.93
CA GLY A 19 22.45 -4.56 18.73
C GLY A 19 21.69 -3.57 19.61
N ASN A 20 22.44 -2.81 20.43
CA ASN A 20 21.85 -1.90 21.42
C ASN A 20 21.12 -0.70 20.78
N THR A 21 21.50 -0.33 19.58
CA THR A 21 20.86 0.70 18.77
C THR A 21 20.73 0.19 17.35
N PHE A 22 19.53 0.26 16.78
CA PHE A 22 19.26 -0.10 15.37
C PHE A 22 18.59 1.03 14.61
N ASP A 23 18.46 0.89 13.31
CA ASP A 23 18.09 2.05 12.46
C ASP A 23 16.62 2.41 12.56
N ILE A 24 15.71 1.43 12.42
CA ILE A 24 14.26 1.70 12.35
C ILE A 24 13.51 0.74 13.27
N HIS A 25 12.63 1.29 14.11
CA HIS A 25 11.65 0.55 14.89
C HIS A 25 10.25 1.03 14.55
N GLY A 26 9.34 0.12 14.27
CA GLY A 26 8.01 0.49 13.81
C GLY A 26 6.91 -0.41 14.34
N GLY A 27 5.66 0.10 14.26
CA GLY A 27 4.48 -0.64 14.64
C GLY A 27 3.20 0.13 14.40
N GLY A 28 2.08 -0.38 14.87
CA GLY A 28 0.82 0.37 14.89
C GLY A 28 0.88 1.54 15.86
N ALA A 29 0.09 2.58 15.61
CA ALA A 29 0.01 3.76 16.49
C ALA A 29 -0.42 3.41 17.93
N ASP A 30 -1.11 2.27 18.12
CA ASP A 30 -1.50 1.74 19.43
C ASP A 30 -0.32 1.18 20.24
N LEU A 31 0.81 0.88 19.60
CA LEU A 31 2.01 0.42 20.27
C LEU A 31 2.86 1.56 20.82
N THR A 32 2.65 2.81 20.39
CA THR A 32 3.40 3.96 20.89
C THR A 32 3.39 3.98 22.41
N PHE A 33 2.22 3.82 23.03
CA PHE A 33 2.06 3.71 24.47
C PHE A 33 1.08 2.57 24.80
N PRO A 34 1.41 1.70 25.77
CA PRO A 34 2.62 1.74 26.63
C PRO A 34 3.82 0.95 26.08
N HIS A 35 3.68 0.25 24.93
CA HIS A 35 4.64 -0.78 24.50
C HIS A 35 6.01 -0.18 24.16
N HIS A 36 6.07 0.69 23.15
CA HIS A 36 7.34 1.27 22.67
C HIS A 36 7.98 2.19 23.71
N GLU A 37 7.20 2.96 24.49
CA GLU A 37 7.73 3.76 25.59
C GLU A 37 8.41 2.89 26.66
N ASN A 38 7.85 1.70 26.95
CA ASN A 38 8.47 0.75 27.87
C ASN A 38 9.71 0.09 27.27
N GLU A 39 9.74 -0.19 25.98
CA GLU A 39 10.94 -0.70 25.30
C GLU A 39 12.09 0.32 25.34
N ILE A 40 11.78 1.62 25.12
CA ILE A 40 12.74 2.71 25.25
C ILE A 40 13.30 2.72 26.68
N ALA A 41 12.42 2.80 27.68
CA ALA A 41 12.83 2.88 29.09
C ALA A 41 13.70 1.69 29.51
N GLN A 42 13.36 0.46 29.09
CA GLN A 42 14.10 -0.76 29.39
C GLN A 42 15.47 -0.80 28.69
N SER A 43 15.49 -0.53 27.37
CA SER A 43 16.69 -0.66 26.57
C SER A 43 17.67 0.49 26.85
N GLU A 44 17.21 1.71 26.93
CA GLU A 44 18.05 2.86 27.21
C GLU A 44 18.56 2.85 28.65
N GLY A 45 17.72 2.43 29.60
CA GLY A 45 18.12 2.25 30.99
C GLY A 45 19.18 1.15 31.17
N ALA A 46 19.12 0.08 30.38
CA ALA A 46 20.08 -1.02 30.45
C ALA A 46 21.39 -0.71 29.69
N ASN A 47 21.31 -0.04 28.54
CA ASN A 47 22.43 0.07 27.61
C ASN A 47 23.04 1.48 27.55
N GLY A 48 22.37 2.51 28.09
CA GLY A 48 22.81 3.90 28.04
C GLY A 48 22.88 4.49 26.63
N GLN A 49 22.13 3.92 25.69
CA GLN A 49 22.09 4.33 24.28
C GLN A 49 20.65 4.33 23.78
N PRO A 50 20.29 5.16 22.78
CA PRO A 50 18.99 5.12 22.15
C PRO A 50 18.68 3.75 21.56
N LEU A 51 17.46 3.24 21.75
CA LEU A 51 17.04 1.94 21.21
C LEU A 51 16.96 1.97 19.67
N ALA A 52 16.39 2.99 19.10
CA ALA A 52 16.26 3.15 17.65
C ALA A 52 16.53 4.60 17.21
N ARG A 53 17.06 4.75 15.99
CA ARG A 53 17.33 6.05 15.38
C ARG A 53 16.08 6.70 14.79
N LEU A 54 15.18 5.88 14.26
CA LEU A 54 13.92 6.32 13.65
C LEU A 54 12.76 5.46 14.13
N TRP A 55 11.67 6.11 14.52
CA TRP A 55 10.42 5.47 14.91
C TRP A 55 9.34 5.72 13.85
N MET A 56 8.65 4.66 13.44
CA MET A 56 7.58 4.75 12.45
C MET A 56 6.31 4.10 12.98
N HIS A 57 5.20 4.84 12.97
CA HIS A 57 3.92 4.32 13.44
C HIS A 57 2.86 4.40 12.34
N ASN A 58 2.24 3.25 12.05
CA ASN A 58 1.16 3.16 11.08
C ASN A 58 -0.18 3.55 11.69
N GLY A 59 -1.03 4.19 10.89
CA GLY A 59 -2.44 4.33 11.21
C GLY A 59 -3.16 2.98 11.30
N PHE A 60 -4.35 3.00 11.86
CA PHE A 60 -5.17 1.80 12.02
C PHE A 60 -5.81 1.36 10.70
N VAL A 61 -6.05 0.04 10.57
CA VAL A 61 -6.96 -0.48 9.57
C VAL A 61 -8.36 -0.54 10.19
N ASN A 62 -9.28 0.23 9.62
CA ASN A 62 -10.69 0.22 9.97
C ASN A 62 -11.47 -0.61 8.94
N ILE A 63 -12.59 -1.18 9.34
CA ILE A 63 -13.54 -1.87 8.47
C ILE A 63 -14.88 -1.18 8.65
N ASP A 64 -15.42 -0.63 7.55
CA ASP A 64 -16.66 0.14 7.57
C ASP A 64 -16.67 1.22 8.67
N ASN A 65 -15.53 1.92 8.84
CA ASN A 65 -15.25 2.95 9.84
C ASN A 65 -15.14 2.46 11.29
N GLU A 66 -15.14 1.16 11.54
CA GLU A 66 -14.89 0.56 12.85
C GLU A 66 -13.48 -0.08 12.89
N LYS A 67 -12.80 0.02 14.04
CA LYS A 67 -11.49 -0.63 14.21
C LYS A 67 -11.61 -2.13 14.00
N MET A 68 -10.79 -2.70 13.12
CA MET A 68 -10.73 -4.15 12.92
C MET A 68 -10.31 -4.85 14.21
N SER A 69 -11.12 -5.81 14.68
CA SER A 69 -10.78 -6.65 15.82
C SER A 69 -11.44 -8.01 15.76
N LYS A 70 -10.78 -9.02 16.34
CA LYS A 70 -11.34 -10.38 16.46
C LYS A 70 -12.60 -10.41 17.32
N SER A 71 -12.67 -9.57 18.34
CA SER A 71 -13.81 -9.52 19.27
C SER A 71 -15.08 -8.96 18.63
N LEU A 72 -14.94 -8.11 17.60
CA LEU A 72 -16.07 -7.56 16.85
C LEU A 72 -16.51 -8.47 15.68
N GLY A 73 -15.79 -9.55 15.41
CA GLY A 73 -16.11 -10.45 14.29
C GLY A 73 -15.91 -9.83 12.90
N ASN A 74 -15.31 -8.64 12.80
CA ASN A 74 -15.01 -7.95 11.56
C ASN A 74 -13.56 -8.18 11.07
N PHE A 75 -12.93 -9.25 11.55
CA PHE A 75 -11.56 -9.62 11.20
C PHE A 75 -11.56 -10.56 9.98
N PHE A 76 -10.71 -10.27 9.01
CA PHE A 76 -10.38 -11.17 7.90
C PHE A 76 -8.87 -11.11 7.61
N THR A 77 -8.40 -12.15 6.96
CA THR A 77 -6.98 -12.30 6.63
C THR A 77 -6.69 -11.75 5.24
N ILE A 78 -5.44 -11.37 4.99
CA ILE A 78 -4.97 -11.03 3.64
C ILE A 78 -5.22 -12.18 2.66
N ARG A 79 -5.13 -13.44 3.12
CA ARG A 79 -5.39 -14.63 2.29
C ARG A 79 -6.82 -14.66 1.76
N GLU A 80 -7.82 -14.37 2.61
CA GLU A 80 -9.22 -14.30 2.20
C GLU A 80 -9.47 -13.14 1.21
N VAL A 81 -8.78 -12.03 1.39
CA VAL A 81 -8.86 -10.90 0.44
C VAL A 81 -8.24 -11.26 -0.91
N LEU A 82 -7.13 -12.01 -0.92
CA LEU A 82 -6.45 -12.49 -2.14
C LEU A 82 -7.29 -13.47 -2.96
N GLU A 83 -8.31 -14.12 -2.38
CA GLU A 83 -9.26 -14.95 -3.15
C GLU A 83 -10.16 -14.12 -4.07
N ARG A 84 -10.31 -12.82 -3.80
CA ARG A 84 -11.22 -11.90 -4.51
C ARG A 84 -10.52 -10.78 -5.27
N PHE A 85 -9.34 -10.39 -4.81
CA PHE A 85 -8.54 -9.31 -5.38
C PHE A 85 -7.10 -9.75 -5.58
N ASP A 86 -6.49 -9.30 -6.67
CA ASP A 86 -5.08 -9.53 -6.92
C ASP A 86 -4.19 -8.75 -5.95
N ALA A 87 -2.96 -9.24 -5.74
CA ALA A 87 -2.03 -8.68 -4.77
C ALA A 87 -1.64 -7.23 -5.08
N GLU A 88 -1.58 -6.86 -6.37
CA GLU A 88 -1.21 -5.51 -6.76
C GLU A 88 -2.34 -4.51 -6.49
N THR A 89 -3.60 -4.91 -6.68
CA THR A 89 -4.77 -4.11 -6.27
C THR A 89 -4.75 -3.82 -4.76
N ILE A 90 -4.44 -4.85 -3.94
CA ILE A 90 -4.33 -4.68 -2.48
C ILE A 90 -3.17 -3.75 -2.14
N ARG A 91 -2.01 -3.94 -2.75
CA ARG A 91 -0.84 -3.05 -2.59
C ARG A 91 -1.19 -1.61 -2.96
N PHE A 92 -1.81 -1.41 -4.12
CA PHE A 92 -2.21 -0.08 -4.57
C PHE A 92 -3.21 0.58 -3.62
N PHE A 93 -4.18 -0.19 -3.10
CA PHE A 93 -5.11 0.29 -2.08
C PHE A 93 -4.39 0.81 -0.82
N ILE A 94 -3.34 0.10 -0.37
CA ILE A 94 -2.55 0.51 0.81
C ILE A 94 -1.71 1.75 0.50
N VAL A 95 -0.92 1.75 -0.58
CA VAL A 95 0.05 2.82 -0.85
C VAL A 95 -0.60 4.12 -1.35
N ARG A 96 -1.87 4.11 -1.77
CA ARG A 96 -2.58 5.34 -2.10
C ARG A 96 -3.02 6.16 -0.88
N ALA A 97 -2.86 5.62 0.31
CA ALA A 97 -3.02 6.31 1.58
C ALA A 97 -1.67 6.51 2.26
N HIS A 98 -1.51 7.61 3.00
CA HIS A 98 -0.30 7.82 3.79
C HIS A 98 -0.26 6.81 4.95
N TYR A 99 0.92 6.22 5.24
CA TYR A 99 1.04 5.15 6.24
C TYR A 99 0.60 5.56 7.65
N ARG A 100 0.70 6.86 8.00
CA ARG A 100 0.23 7.38 9.30
C ARG A 100 -1.29 7.56 9.37
N SER A 101 -1.97 7.57 8.23
CA SER A 101 -3.42 7.76 8.18
C SER A 101 -4.15 6.46 8.46
N ALA A 102 -5.32 6.55 9.08
CA ALA A 102 -6.20 5.41 9.19
C ALA A 102 -6.66 4.95 7.79
N LEU A 103 -6.55 3.65 7.54
CA LEU A 103 -6.95 3.02 6.29
C LEU A 103 -8.32 2.36 6.48
N ASN A 104 -9.35 2.88 5.80
CA ASN A 104 -10.67 2.27 5.87
C ASN A 104 -10.83 1.23 4.75
N TYR A 105 -10.87 -0.04 5.14
CA TYR A 105 -11.07 -1.15 4.23
C TYR A 105 -12.56 -1.38 3.97
N SER A 106 -12.90 -1.55 2.70
CA SER A 106 -14.14 -2.15 2.25
C SER A 106 -13.95 -2.73 0.84
N ASP A 107 -14.83 -3.63 0.43
CA ASP A 107 -14.78 -4.17 -0.93
C ASP A 107 -14.99 -3.08 -1.99
N VAL A 108 -15.76 -2.04 -1.68
CA VAL A 108 -15.95 -0.88 -2.56
C VAL A 108 -14.64 -0.13 -2.76
N HIS A 109 -13.90 0.13 -1.69
CA HIS A 109 -12.60 0.80 -1.78
C HIS A 109 -11.54 -0.01 -2.54
N LEU A 110 -11.58 -1.34 -2.44
CA LEU A 110 -10.71 -2.20 -3.25
C LEU A 110 -11.13 -2.22 -4.73
N GLN A 111 -12.43 -2.19 -5.04
CA GLN A 111 -12.91 -2.04 -6.41
C GLN A 111 -12.48 -0.70 -7.02
N ASP A 112 -12.57 0.39 -6.25
CA ASP A 112 -12.08 1.71 -6.67
C ASP A 112 -10.57 1.70 -6.91
N ALA A 113 -9.81 1.05 -6.03
CA ALA A 113 -8.37 0.87 -6.19
C ALA A 113 -8.03 0.11 -7.47
N ARG A 114 -8.75 -1.00 -7.74
CA ARG A 114 -8.60 -1.78 -8.98
C ARG A 114 -8.91 -0.94 -10.21
N ALA A 115 -9.99 -0.17 -10.19
CA ALA A 115 -10.36 0.70 -11.31
C ALA A 115 -9.31 1.80 -11.56
N ALA A 116 -8.75 2.37 -10.50
CA ALA A 116 -7.69 3.36 -10.60
C ALA A 116 -6.38 2.75 -11.12
N LEU A 117 -5.95 1.60 -10.60
CA LEU A 117 -4.77 0.87 -11.09
C LEU A 117 -4.91 0.49 -12.56
N LYS A 118 -6.10 0.03 -12.98
CA LYS A 118 -6.40 -0.27 -14.38
C LYS A 118 -6.19 0.93 -15.30
N ARG A 119 -6.47 2.17 -14.85
CA ARG A 119 -6.20 3.37 -15.66
C ARG A 119 -4.72 3.56 -15.95
N LEU A 120 -3.83 3.26 -14.99
CA LEU A 120 -2.38 3.30 -15.20
C LEU A 120 -1.95 2.22 -16.20
N TYR A 121 -2.45 1.00 -16.05
CA TYR A 121 -2.20 -0.08 -17.02
C TYR A 121 -2.73 0.21 -18.41
N THR A 122 -3.85 0.92 -18.54
CA THR A 122 -4.40 1.33 -19.85
C THR A 122 -3.43 2.25 -20.59
N ALA A 123 -2.72 3.13 -19.90
CA ALA A 123 -1.68 3.95 -20.53
C ALA A 123 -0.49 3.11 -21.02
N LEU A 124 -0.07 2.10 -20.25
CA LEU A 124 1.00 1.18 -20.63
C LEU A 124 0.59 0.18 -21.74
N ASP A 125 -0.68 -0.17 -21.84
CA ASP A 125 -1.21 -0.98 -22.96
C ASP A 125 -1.29 -0.17 -24.26
N ALA A 126 -1.63 1.12 -24.15
CA ALA A 126 -1.72 2.02 -25.29
C ALA A 126 -0.35 2.42 -25.89
N VAL A 127 0.71 2.40 -25.08
CA VAL A 127 2.08 2.75 -25.47
C VAL A 127 3.05 1.78 -24.82
N ALA A 128 3.67 0.90 -25.62
CA ALA A 128 4.65 -0.06 -25.11
C ALA A 128 5.82 0.67 -24.42
N PRO A 129 6.09 0.37 -23.14
CA PRO A 129 7.14 1.05 -22.39
C PRO A 129 8.52 0.70 -22.93
N ALA A 130 9.37 1.72 -23.18
CA ALA A 130 10.79 1.52 -23.42
C ALA A 130 11.47 1.12 -22.10
N GLU A 131 12.59 0.41 -22.22
CA GLU A 131 13.46 0.15 -21.08
C GLU A 131 14.29 1.41 -20.79
N VAL A 132 14.04 2.04 -19.63
CA VAL A 132 14.71 3.30 -19.25
C VAL A 132 15.22 3.22 -17.81
N ALA A 133 16.37 3.85 -17.57
CA ALA A 133 16.79 4.21 -16.21
C ALA A 133 16.05 5.49 -15.78
N ILE A 134 15.73 5.60 -14.48
CA ILE A 134 15.09 6.81 -13.96
C ILE A 134 16.08 7.97 -13.98
N ASP A 135 15.80 8.97 -14.82
CA ASP A 135 16.46 10.28 -14.72
C ASP A 135 15.75 11.11 -13.65
N TRP A 136 16.38 11.24 -12.49
CA TRP A 136 15.81 11.99 -11.36
C TRP A 136 15.74 13.51 -11.60
N ALA A 137 16.35 14.04 -12.68
CA ALA A 137 16.19 15.41 -13.12
C ALA A 137 14.91 15.62 -13.96
N HIS A 138 14.30 14.54 -14.47
CA HIS A 138 13.03 14.63 -15.20
C HIS A 138 11.92 15.17 -14.27
N PRO A 139 11.07 16.13 -14.71
CA PRO A 139 10.10 16.81 -13.85
C PRO A 139 9.19 15.87 -13.03
N HIS A 140 8.68 14.80 -13.64
CA HIS A 140 7.86 13.83 -12.92
C HIS A 140 8.68 12.99 -11.93
N ALA A 141 9.89 12.57 -12.29
CA ALA A 141 10.75 11.82 -11.38
C ALA A 141 11.19 12.66 -10.17
N ALA A 142 11.54 13.93 -10.39
CA ALA A 142 11.88 14.86 -9.33
C ALA A 142 10.71 15.07 -8.34
N ARG A 143 9.48 15.26 -8.87
CA ARG A 143 8.27 15.38 -8.04
C ARG A 143 7.98 14.09 -7.25
N PHE A 144 8.11 12.92 -7.90
CA PHE A 144 7.94 11.63 -7.25
C PHE A 144 8.96 11.46 -6.11
N LYS A 145 10.25 11.76 -6.39
CA LYS A 145 11.29 11.71 -5.37
C LYS A 145 10.99 12.64 -4.21
N ALA A 146 10.64 13.90 -4.48
CA ALA A 146 10.31 14.86 -3.44
C ALA A 146 9.15 14.40 -2.54
N ALA A 147 8.10 13.80 -3.14
CA ALA A 147 6.99 13.21 -2.38
C ALA A 147 7.46 12.05 -1.49
N MET A 148 8.31 11.17 -2.00
CA MET A 148 8.82 10.03 -1.23
C MET A 148 9.83 10.45 -0.14
N ASP A 149 10.62 11.51 -0.38
CA ASP A 149 11.55 12.07 0.60
C ASP A 149 10.81 12.79 1.75
N GLU A 150 9.56 13.23 1.53
CA GLU A 150 8.71 13.84 2.55
C GLU A 150 7.88 12.76 3.26
N ASP A 151 8.49 12.12 4.25
CA ASP A 151 7.86 11.12 5.13
C ASP A 151 7.10 10.00 4.37
N PHE A 152 7.69 9.51 3.28
CA PHE A 152 7.06 8.50 2.43
C PHE A 152 5.66 8.91 1.92
N GLY A 153 5.53 10.13 1.38
CA GLY A 153 4.29 10.68 0.82
C GLY A 153 3.79 9.90 -0.40
N THR A 154 3.42 8.64 -0.19
CA THR A 154 2.95 7.75 -1.26
C THR A 154 1.68 8.25 -1.96
N PRO A 155 0.72 8.95 -1.32
CA PRO A 155 -0.42 9.53 -2.05
C PRO A 155 0.00 10.53 -3.13
N GLU A 156 0.94 11.41 -2.81
CA GLU A 156 1.49 12.41 -3.72
C GLU A 156 2.33 11.74 -4.83
N ALA A 157 3.11 10.72 -4.48
CA ALA A 157 3.85 9.91 -5.45
C ALA A 157 2.90 9.20 -6.43
N VAL A 158 1.78 8.64 -5.96
CA VAL A 158 0.74 8.03 -6.80
C VAL A 158 0.07 9.08 -7.69
N ALA A 159 -0.18 10.31 -7.20
CA ALA A 159 -0.71 11.39 -8.03
C ALA A 159 0.24 11.71 -9.20
N VAL A 160 1.56 11.71 -8.97
CA VAL A 160 2.55 11.89 -10.05
C VAL A 160 2.47 10.77 -11.09
N LEU A 161 2.20 9.51 -10.68
CA LEU A 161 2.01 8.41 -11.64
C LEU A 161 0.78 8.67 -12.56
N PHE A 162 -0.32 9.22 -12.03
CA PHE A 162 -1.48 9.57 -12.85
C PHE A 162 -1.21 10.75 -13.80
N ASP A 163 -0.47 11.76 -13.34
CA ASP A 163 -0.04 12.86 -14.19
C ASP A 163 0.81 12.34 -15.36
N LEU A 164 1.77 11.46 -15.06
CA LEU A 164 2.63 10.85 -16.07
C LEU A 164 1.85 9.92 -17.01
N ALA A 165 0.87 9.16 -16.52
CA ALA A 165 0.00 8.35 -17.37
C ALA A 165 -0.81 9.22 -18.33
N SER A 166 -1.24 10.40 -17.90
CA SER A 166 -1.90 11.40 -18.76
C SER A 166 -0.93 11.94 -19.82
N GLU A 167 0.33 12.17 -19.46
CA GLU A 167 1.38 12.56 -20.40
C GLU A 167 1.65 11.45 -21.42
N VAL A 168 1.77 10.18 -21.02
CA VAL A 168 1.92 9.00 -21.90
C VAL A 168 0.80 8.96 -22.95
N ASN A 169 -0.44 9.15 -22.50
CA ASN A 169 -1.60 9.14 -23.40
C ASN A 169 -1.56 10.27 -24.43
N ARG A 170 -0.98 11.43 -24.07
CA ARG A 170 -0.85 12.62 -24.94
C ARG A 170 0.35 12.51 -25.88
N SER A 171 1.53 12.21 -25.33
CA SER A 171 2.80 12.22 -26.03
C SER A 171 3.00 11.00 -26.93
N ARG A 172 2.44 9.86 -26.54
CA ARG A 172 2.63 8.55 -27.16
C ARG A 172 4.10 8.10 -27.20
N ARG A 173 4.94 8.64 -26.33
CA ARG A 173 6.37 8.33 -26.28
C ARG A 173 6.61 7.08 -25.44
N PRO A 174 7.34 6.08 -25.97
CA PRO A 174 7.73 4.88 -25.25
C PRO A 174 8.58 5.18 -23.99
N GLU A 175 9.38 6.25 -24.02
CA GLU A 175 10.22 6.66 -22.88
C GLU A 175 9.37 7.14 -21.69
N ASP A 176 8.29 7.90 -21.95
CA ASP A 176 7.36 8.33 -20.89
C ASP A 176 6.62 7.14 -20.28
N ALA A 177 6.22 6.16 -21.09
CA ALA A 177 5.65 4.90 -20.62
C ALA A 177 6.68 4.07 -19.81
N GLY A 178 7.94 4.06 -20.25
CA GLY A 178 9.05 3.44 -19.54
C GLY A 178 9.26 4.08 -18.16
N LEU A 179 9.27 5.40 -18.10
CA LEU A 179 9.40 6.14 -16.84
C LEU A 179 8.22 5.88 -15.90
N LEU A 180 6.98 5.84 -16.42
CA LEU A 180 5.78 5.48 -15.62
C LEU A 180 5.94 4.10 -14.99
N LYS A 181 6.38 3.10 -15.75
CA LYS A 181 6.61 1.74 -15.26
C LYS A 181 7.73 1.71 -14.23
N ALA A 182 8.85 2.42 -14.47
CA ALA A 182 10.00 2.47 -13.57
C ALA A 182 9.67 3.14 -12.23
N LEU A 183 8.95 4.27 -12.24
CA LEU A 183 8.49 4.92 -11.01
C LEU A 183 7.45 4.08 -10.27
N GLY A 184 6.54 3.43 -10.99
CA GLY A 184 5.60 2.47 -10.40
C GLY A 184 6.31 1.32 -9.69
N ALA A 185 7.43 0.84 -10.24
CA ALA A 185 8.26 -0.22 -9.66
C ALA A 185 8.81 0.15 -8.27
N CYS A 186 9.11 1.43 -8.02
CA CYS A 186 9.56 1.91 -6.70
C CYS A 186 8.50 1.64 -5.61
N LEU A 187 7.22 1.58 -5.98
CA LEU A 187 6.09 1.24 -5.09
C LEU A 187 5.65 -0.24 -5.23
N GLY A 188 6.37 -1.04 -6.02
CA GLY A 188 5.98 -2.42 -6.36
C GLY A 188 4.72 -2.50 -7.21
N LEU A 189 4.46 -1.50 -8.06
CA LEU A 189 3.33 -1.39 -8.95
C LEU A 189 3.77 -1.48 -10.42
N LEU A 190 2.82 -1.76 -11.33
CA LEU A 190 3.00 -1.75 -12.79
C LEU A 190 4.03 -2.78 -13.30
N GLN A 191 4.14 -3.92 -12.59
CA GLN A 191 5.06 -5.00 -12.96
C GLN A 191 4.39 -6.13 -13.75
N GLY A 192 3.05 -6.14 -13.82
CA GLY A 192 2.26 -7.10 -14.58
C GLY A 192 2.28 -6.84 -16.10
N ASP A 193 1.74 -7.80 -16.87
CA ASP A 193 1.46 -7.58 -18.30
C ASP A 193 0.27 -6.62 -18.46
N PRO A 194 0.45 -5.45 -19.11
CA PRO A 194 -0.61 -4.46 -19.27
C PRO A 194 -1.88 -5.02 -19.91
N LYS A 195 -1.74 -5.85 -20.95
CA LYS A 195 -2.88 -6.44 -21.65
C LYS A 195 -3.69 -7.40 -20.78
N ALA A 196 -3.00 -8.22 -19.99
CA ALA A 196 -3.64 -9.13 -19.05
C ALA A 196 -4.39 -8.36 -17.96
N CYS A 197 -3.75 -7.33 -17.36
CA CYS A 197 -4.35 -6.50 -16.30
C CYS A 197 -5.59 -5.73 -16.80
N VAL A 198 -5.56 -5.20 -18.03
CA VAL A 198 -6.71 -4.51 -18.61
C VAL A 198 -7.87 -5.49 -18.90
N ARG A 199 -7.57 -6.69 -19.41
CA ARG A 199 -8.59 -7.73 -19.72
C ARG A 199 -9.19 -8.37 -18.47
N ALA A 200 -8.40 -8.70 -17.46
CA ALA A 200 -8.88 -9.31 -16.22
C ALA A 200 -9.94 -8.43 -15.52
N GLY A 201 -9.75 -7.12 -15.51
CA GLY A 201 -10.75 -6.19 -15.01
C GLY A 201 -12.06 -6.17 -15.80
N SER A 202 -12.04 -6.48 -17.11
CA SER A 202 -13.25 -6.56 -17.93
C SER A 202 -14.04 -7.83 -17.68
N ALA A 203 -13.38 -8.99 -17.59
CA ALA A 203 -14.04 -10.28 -17.35
C ALA A 203 -14.78 -10.34 -15.99
N LEU A 204 -14.18 -9.80 -14.94
CA LEU A 204 -14.83 -9.72 -13.63
C LEU A 204 -16.01 -8.72 -13.61
N TYR A 205 -15.89 -7.62 -14.35
CA TYR A 205 -16.98 -6.65 -14.50
C TYR A 205 -18.15 -7.24 -15.29
N GLU A 206 -17.87 -7.97 -16.37
CA GLU A 206 -18.88 -8.67 -17.19
C GLU A 206 -19.60 -9.77 -16.40
N ALA A 207 -18.88 -10.54 -15.58
CA ALA A 207 -19.47 -11.55 -14.69
C ALA A 207 -20.42 -10.91 -13.65
N ALA A 208 -19.97 -9.86 -12.96
CA ALA A 208 -20.76 -9.13 -11.98
C ALA A 208 -21.97 -8.40 -12.60
N MET A 209 -21.82 -7.83 -13.81
CA MET A 209 -22.94 -7.24 -14.55
C MET A 209 -23.92 -8.31 -15.01
N GLY A 210 -23.46 -9.46 -15.47
CA GLY A 210 -24.29 -10.59 -15.85
C GLY A 210 -25.15 -11.11 -14.69
N GLU A 211 -24.60 -11.17 -13.48
CA GLU A 211 -25.36 -11.52 -12.27
C GLU A 211 -26.41 -10.46 -11.89
N ARG A 212 -26.05 -9.18 -11.95
CA ARG A 212 -27.00 -8.08 -11.69
C ARG A 212 -28.13 -8.02 -12.71
N ILE A 213 -27.86 -8.29 -13.98
CA ILE A 213 -28.87 -8.35 -15.02
C ILE A 213 -29.82 -9.53 -14.79
N ARG A 214 -29.28 -10.71 -14.44
CA ARG A 214 -30.09 -11.90 -14.09
C ARG A 214 -30.94 -11.66 -12.84
N ALA A 215 -30.39 -11.08 -11.79
CA ALA A 215 -31.13 -10.75 -10.57
C ALA A 215 -32.27 -9.74 -10.83
N ARG A 216 -32.03 -8.71 -11.66
CA ARG A 216 -33.08 -7.77 -12.07
C ARG A 216 -34.17 -8.40 -12.96
N ALA A 217 -33.78 -9.34 -13.84
CA ALA A 217 -34.74 -10.06 -14.66
C ALA A 217 -35.63 -10.97 -13.82
N ALA A 218 -35.08 -11.67 -12.83
CA ALA A 218 -35.80 -12.49 -11.89
C ALA A 218 -36.78 -11.66 -11.01
N ALA A 219 -36.36 -10.50 -10.54
CA ALA A 219 -37.21 -9.60 -9.73
C ALA A 219 -38.32 -8.90 -10.51
N LYS A 220 -38.34 -8.98 -11.85
CA LYS A 220 -39.46 -8.46 -12.70
C LYS A 220 -40.47 -9.51 -13.08
N GLN A 221 -40.23 -10.80 -12.79
CA GLN A 221 -41.10 -11.93 -13.10
C GLN A 221 -41.85 -12.46 -11.89
N GLY A 222 -41.60 -11.94 -10.69
CA GLY A 222 -42.37 -12.16 -9.45
C GLY A 222 -43.10 -10.88 -9.03
#